data_026004ad154b6c83ef7db560eea7243f
#
_entry.id   026004ad154b6c83ef7db560eea7243f
#
_cell.length_a   1.000
_cell.length_b   1.000
_cell.length_c   1.000
_cell.angle_alpha   90.00
_cell.angle_beta   90.00
_cell.angle_gamma   90.00
#
_symmetry.space_group_name_H-M   'P 1'
#
loop_
_entity.id
_entity.type
_entity.pdbx_description
1 polymer ?
#
loop_
_entity_poly.entity_id
_entity_poly.type
_entity_poly.pdbx_seq_one_letter_code
_entity_poly.pdbx_strand_id
1 'polypeptide(L)'
;NTHGAQDGFTLVELIITIMLLAILGVAAFTRLRDSTGPIRLRAAIDQITSDIELSKSFAMARHDTITIVYNSGSDNYQIFSGPTGSRTALSDFPGSNNGTVSLAGVEYTGVDISAVSFNGGNELSFDPWGNALSGGTVTLNGTEVITIHSLTGYWEISE
;
A
#
# COMPACT_ATOMS: atom_id res chain seq x y z
N ASN A 1 -37.99 -54.46 -21.21
CA ASN A 1 -37.60 -53.11 -21.53
C ASN A 1 -38.33 -52.14 -20.58
N THR A 2 -37.69 -51.77 -19.50
CA THR A 2 -38.16 -50.72 -18.59
C THR A 2 -37.63 -49.40 -19.07
N HIS A 3 -38.48 -48.60 -19.74
CA HIS A 3 -38.17 -47.20 -20.01
C HIS A 3 -38.27 -46.46 -18.69
N GLY A 4 -37.13 -46.03 -18.12
CA GLY A 4 -37.09 -45.11 -17.04
C GLY A 4 -37.70 -43.78 -17.48
N ALA A 5 -38.75 -43.31 -16.81
CA ALA A 5 -39.30 -41.97 -17.00
C ALA A 5 -38.20 -40.97 -16.69
N GLN A 6 -37.82 -40.13 -17.67
CA GLN A 6 -37.00 -38.99 -17.46
C GLN A 6 -37.90 -37.88 -16.92
N ASP A 7 -37.86 -37.67 -15.61
CA ASP A 7 -38.55 -36.55 -14.98
C ASP A 7 -37.83 -35.26 -15.40
N GLY A 8 -38.48 -34.46 -16.23
CA GLY A 8 -37.99 -33.15 -16.63
C GLY A 8 -38.21 -32.10 -15.54
N PHE A 9 -37.28 -31.16 -15.37
CA PHE A 9 -37.43 -30.02 -14.47
C PHE A 9 -38.70 -29.22 -14.77
N THR A 10 -39.44 -28.86 -13.75
CA THR A 10 -40.59 -27.97 -13.89
C THR A 10 -40.13 -26.53 -14.02
N LEU A 11 -40.87 -25.67 -14.74
CA LEU A 11 -40.57 -24.26 -14.90
C LEU A 11 -40.51 -23.53 -13.54
N VAL A 12 -41.39 -23.96 -12.60
CA VAL A 12 -41.41 -23.41 -11.23
C VAL A 12 -40.13 -23.75 -10.46
N GLU A 13 -39.60 -24.95 -10.58
CA GLU A 13 -38.38 -25.39 -9.94
C GLU A 13 -37.17 -24.63 -10.47
N LEU A 14 -37.13 -24.30 -11.77
CA LEU A 14 -36.11 -23.48 -12.38
C LEU A 14 -36.14 -22.04 -11.82
N ILE A 15 -37.34 -21.45 -11.69
CA ILE A 15 -37.49 -20.09 -11.15
C ILE A 15 -37.07 -20.05 -9.68
N ILE A 16 -37.44 -21.03 -8.86
CA ILE A 16 -37.05 -21.11 -7.46
C ILE A 16 -35.52 -21.24 -7.34
N THR A 17 -34.89 -22.07 -8.15
CA THR A 17 -33.43 -22.27 -8.11
C THR A 17 -32.65 -21.01 -8.49
N ILE A 18 -33.05 -20.30 -9.53
CA ILE A 18 -32.37 -19.03 -9.91
C ILE A 18 -32.60 -17.93 -8.85
N MET A 19 -33.78 -17.89 -8.21
CA MET A 19 -34.08 -16.97 -7.13
C MET A 19 -33.16 -17.23 -5.89
N LEU A 20 -33.01 -18.49 -5.50
CA LEU A 20 -32.11 -18.90 -4.41
C LEU A 20 -30.64 -18.56 -4.75
N LEU A 21 -30.19 -18.86 -5.97
CA LEU A 21 -28.85 -18.53 -6.42
C LEU A 21 -28.59 -17.02 -6.44
N ALA A 22 -29.58 -16.20 -6.81
CA ALA A 22 -29.47 -14.74 -6.78
C ALA A 22 -29.27 -14.21 -5.35
N ILE A 23 -30.05 -14.72 -4.38
CA ILE A 23 -29.96 -14.31 -2.96
C ILE A 23 -28.60 -14.74 -2.38
N LEU A 24 -28.16 -15.98 -2.65
CA LEU A 24 -26.87 -16.48 -2.19
C LEU A 24 -25.71 -15.72 -2.84
N GLY A 25 -25.83 -15.35 -4.11
CA GLY A 25 -24.84 -14.56 -4.84
C GLY A 25 -24.63 -13.18 -4.22
N VAL A 26 -25.70 -12.47 -3.86
CA VAL A 26 -25.62 -11.19 -3.17
C VAL A 26 -24.94 -11.31 -1.81
N ALA A 27 -25.32 -12.32 -1.02
CA ALA A 27 -24.74 -12.56 0.31
C ALA A 27 -23.24 -12.92 0.24
N ALA A 28 -22.82 -13.69 -0.77
CA ALA A 28 -21.43 -14.02 -0.99
C ALA A 28 -20.59 -12.79 -1.43
N PHE A 29 -21.16 -11.95 -2.27
CA PHE A 29 -20.46 -10.77 -2.79
C PHE A 29 -20.18 -9.72 -1.71
N THR A 30 -21.08 -9.52 -0.75
CA THR A 30 -20.83 -8.59 0.37
C THR A 30 -19.70 -9.07 1.27
N ARG A 31 -19.60 -10.35 1.56
CA ARG A 31 -18.52 -10.94 2.39
C ARG A 31 -17.14 -10.85 1.74
N LEU A 32 -17.06 -10.95 0.42
CA LEU A 32 -15.79 -10.83 -0.31
C LEU A 32 -15.21 -9.40 -0.27
N ARG A 33 -16.05 -8.37 -0.21
CA ARG A 33 -15.61 -6.97 -0.12
C ARG A 33 -14.93 -6.65 1.22
N ASP A 34 -15.45 -7.14 2.32
CA ASP A 34 -14.90 -6.86 3.67
C ASP A 34 -13.55 -7.55 3.91
N SER A 35 -13.26 -8.62 3.18
CA SER A 35 -12.04 -9.41 3.33
C SER A 35 -10.80 -8.80 2.63
N THR A 36 -10.95 -7.82 1.74
CA THR A 36 -9.86 -7.26 0.94
C THR A 36 -9.13 -6.09 1.60
N GLY A 37 -9.72 -5.42 2.57
CA GLY A 37 -9.15 -4.27 3.28
C GLY A 37 -7.79 -4.58 3.94
N PRO A 38 -7.69 -5.61 4.80
CA PRO A 38 -6.42 -5.98 5.45
C PRO A 38 -5.33 -6.37 4.46
N ILE A 39 -5.69 -7.03 3.35
CA ILE A 39 -4.73 -7.42 2.31
C ILE A 39 -4.13 -6.19 1.61
N ARG A 40 -4.96 -5.19 1.29
CA ARG A 40 -4.54 -3.94 0.67
C ARG A 40 -3.67 -3.10 1.60
N LEU A 41 -4.03 -3.03 2.88
CA LEU A 41 -3.24 -2.35 3.89
C LEU A 41 -1.87 -2.99 4.02
N ARG A 42 -1.80 -4.33 4.06
CA ARG A 42 -0.54 -5.06 4.10
C ARG A 42 0.31 -4.81 2.84
N ALA A 43 -0.30 -4.82 1.68
CA ALA A 43 0.40 -4.50 0.42
C ALA A 43 0.97 -3.07 0.41
N ALA A 44 0.24 -2.09 0.98
CA ALA A 44 0.73 -0.72 1.11
C ALA A 44 1.90 -0.61 2.09
N ILE A 45 1.86 -1.32 3.22
CA ILE A 45 2.96 -1.41 4.19
C ILE A 45 4.20 -2.02 3.52
N ASP A 46 4.03 -3.14 2.82
CA ASP A 46 5.12 -3.82 2.12
C ASP A 46 5.72 -2.91 1.03
N GLN A 47 4.90 -2.13 0.31
CA GLN A 47 5.37 -1.15 -0.67
C GLN A 47 6.20 -0.04 0.00
N ILE A 48 5.69 0.61 1.06
CA ILE A 48 6.39 1.69 1.75
C ILE A 48 7.72 1.19 2.33
N THR A 49 7.72 0.04 3.00
CA THR A 49 8.94 -0.51 3.62
C THR A 49 9.98 -0.92 2.59
N SER A 50 9.55 -1.51 1.47
CA SER A 50 10.42 -1.83 0.34
C SER A 50 11.05 -0.58 -0.28
N ASP A 51 10.28 0.50 -0.41
CA ASP A 51 10.75 1.77 -0.97
C ASP A 51 11.69 2.51 0.00
N ILE A 52 11.52 2.35 1.31
CA ILE A 52 12.47 2.83 2.32
C ILE A 52 13.83 2.12 2.15
N GLU A 53 13.83 0.79 2.06
CA GLU A 53 15.07 0.01 1.85
C GLU A 53 15.72 0.30 0.50
N LEU A 54 14.91 0.47 -0.53
CA LEU A 54 15.40 0.83 -1.85
C LEU A 54 16.00 2.24 -1.86
N SER A 55 15.37 3.22 -1.21
CA SER A 55 15.88 4.59 -1.08
C SER A 55 17.23 4.62 -0.35
N LYS A 56 17.36 3.84 0.72
CA LYS A 56 18.63 3.63 1.42
C LYS A 56 19.70 3.06 0.49
N SER A 57 19.34 2.05 -0.29
CA SER A 57 20.25 1.42 -1.27
C SER A 57 20.66 2.40 -2.37
N PHE A 58 19.75 3.23 -2.86
CA PHE A 58 20.04 4.29 -3.83
C PHE A 58 20.98 5.34 -3.26
N ALA A 59 20.81 5.74 -1.99
CA ALA A 59 21.71 6.70 -1.34
C ALA A 59 23.15 6.19 -1.33
N MET A 60 23.35 4.93 -0.97
CA MET A 60 24.68 4.29 -0.98
C MET A 60 25.24 4.12 -2.40
N ALA A 61 24.39 3.66 -3.34
CA ALA A 61 24.84 3.39 -4.71
C ALA A 61 25.20 4.65 -5.49
N ARG A 62 24.51 5.76 -5.26
CA ARG A 62 24.72 7.04 -5.93
C ARG A 62 25.66 7.96 -5.18
N HIS A 63 26.01 7.62 -3.96
CA HIS A 63 26.80 8.45 -3.06
C HIS A 63 26.17 9.85 -2.88
N ASP A 64 24.84 9.90 -2.77
CA ASP A 64 24.05 11.11 -2.70
C ASP A 64 22.98 11.00 -1.61
N THR A 65 22.45 12.14 -1.17
CA THR A 65 21.32 12.15 -0.23
C THR A 65 20.03 11.77 -0.95
N ILE A 66 19.29 10.80 -0.44
CA ILE A 66 17.96 10.44 -0.94
C ILE A 66 16.94 10.79 0.13
N THR A 67 15.89 11.50 -0.30
CA THR A 67 14.82 11.96 0.60
C THR A 67 13.47 11.48 0.09
N ILE A 68 12.69 10.86 0.98
CA ILE A 68 11.29 10.51 0.78
C ILE A 68 10.45 11.60 1.45
N VAL A 69 9.58 12.26 0.69
CA VAL A 69 8.64 13.27 1.19
C VAL A 69 7.25 12.68 1.15
N TYR A 70 6.63 12.49 2.29
CA TYR A 70 5.28 11.95 2.40
C TYR A 70 4.23 13.05 2.34
N ASN A 71 3.09 12.76 1.70
CA ASN A 71 1.96 13.65 1.59
C ASN A 71 0.67 12.91 2.02
N SER A 72 0.29 13.12 3.27
CA SER A 72 -0.92 12.53 3.85
C SER A 72 -2.22 13.06 3.23
N GLY A 73 -2.21 14.26 2.64
CA GLY A 73 -3.41 14.83 2.00
C GLY A 73 -3.73 14.24 0.63
N SER A 74 -2.81 13.48 0.02
CA SER A 74 -2.95 12.89 -1.32
C SER A 74 -2.57 11.41 -1.35
N ASP A 75 -2.32 10.80 -0.21
CA ASP A 75 -1.93 9.39 -0.04
C ASP A 75 -0.81 8.98 -1.00
N ASN A 76 0.24 9.80 -1.04
CA ASN A 76 1.41 9.54 -1.86
C ASN A 76 2.70 9.98 -1.16
N TYR A 77 3.82 9.56 -1.72
CA TYR A 77 5.13 10.07 -1.34
C TYR A 77 6.00 10.24 -2.58
N GLN A 78 6.95 11.13 -2.51
CA GLN A 78 7.87 11.40 -3.61
C GLN A 78 9.31 11.28 -3.16
N ILE A 79 10.14 10.66 -4.00
CA ILE A 79 11.54 10.41 -3.76
C ILE A 79 12.38 11.44 -4.52
N PHE A 80 13.33 12.05 -3.82
CA PHE A 80 14.24 13.05 -4.35
C PHE A 80 15.69 12.63 -4.15
N SER A 81 16.57 13.04 -5.07
CA SER A 81 18.03 12.97 -4.96
C SER A 81 18.60 14.37 -4.82
N GLY A 82 19.63 14.50 -4.00
CA GLY A 82 20.33 15.75 -3.74
C GLY A 82 20.04 16.37 -2.38
N PRO A 83 20.88 17.34 -1.98
CA PRO A 83 20.76 18.00 -0.68
C PRO A 83 19.53 18.91 -0.61
N THR A 84 19.04 19.12 0.61
CA THR A 84 17.91 20.02 0.87
C THR A 84 18.17 21.42 0.23
N GLY A 85 17.24 21.85 -0.60
CA GLY A 85 17.31 23.14 -1.34
C GLY A 85 17.76 23.04 -2.79
N SER A 86 18.38 21.92 -3.23
CA SER A 86 18.73 21.68 -4.64
C SER A 86 18.40 20.24 -5.10
N ARG A 87 17.48 19.58 -4.40
CA ARG A 87 17.05 18.21 -4.71
C ARG A 87 16.19 18.16 -5.97
N THR A 88 16.31 17.07 -6.72
CA THR A 88 15.51 16.77 -7.91
C THR A 88 14.74 15.47 -7.73
N ALA A 89 13.54 15.38 -8.31
CA ALA A 89 12.76 14.16 -8.27
C ALA A 89 13.51 12.99 -8.91
N LEU A 90 13.52 11.84 -8.26
CA LEU A 90 14.21 10.65 -8.70
C LEU A 90 13.35 9.89 -9.72
N SER A 91 13.39 10.34 -10.98
CA SER A 91 12.48 9.87 -12.04
C SER A 91 12.67 8.41 -12.45
N ASP A 92 13.81 7.82 -12.15
CA ASP A 92 14.14 6.41 -12.42
C ASP A 92 13.93 5.49 -11.20
N PHE A 93 13.23 5.99 -10.16
CA PHE A 93 12.87 5.16 -9.02
C PHE A 93 11.81 4.11 -9.44
N PRO A 94 12.06 2.82 -9.22
CA PRO A 94 11.17 1.74 -9.65
C PRO A 94 9.75 1.89 -9.08
N GLY A 95 8.74 1.61 -9.90
CA GLY A 95 7.33 1.70 -9.49
C GLY A 95 6.78 3.12 -9.32
N SER A 96 7.59 4.15 -9.55
CA SER A 96 7.18 5.54 -9.43
C SER A 96 6.84 6.19 -10.77
N ASN A 97 6.06 7.27 -10.70
CA ASN A 97 5.86 8.19 -11.81
C ASN A 97 6.61 9.49 -11.47
N ASN A 98 7.76 9.72 -12.13
CA ASN A 98 8.66 10.84 -11.85
C ASN A 98 9.02 10.96 -10.35
N GLY A 99 9.41 9.84 -9.74
CA GLY A 99 9.74 9.75 -8.33
C GLY A 99 8.52 9.71 -7.38
N THR A 100 7.30 9.82 -7.88
CA THR A 100 6.09 9.79 -7.05
C THR A 100 5.48 8.38 -7.04
N VAL A 101 5.25 7.85 -5.85
CA VAL A 101 4.52 6.62 -5.59
C VAL A 101 3.20 6.97 -4.96
N SER A 102 2.08 6.52 -5.54
CA SER A 102 0.72 6.81 -5.08
C SER A 102 0.07 5.58 -4.48
N LEU A 103 -0.50 5.74 -3.29
CA LEU A 103 -1.36 4.73 -2.64
C LEU A 103 -2.85 4.93 -2.98
N ALA A 104 -3.19 5.90 -3.84
CA ALA A 104 -4.55 6.10 -4.32
C ALA A 104 -4.96 5.13 -5.46
N GLY A 105 -4.07 4.20 -5.85
CA GLY A 105 -4.34 3.19 -6.86
C GLY A 105 -5.39 2.16 -6.44
N VAL A 106 -5.92 1.42 -7.43
CA VAL A 106 -6.96 0.39 -7.20
C VAL A 106 -6.48 -0.70 -6.24
N GLU A 107 -5.19 -1.04 -6.29
CA GLU A 107 -4.53 -2.01 -5.41
C GLU A 107 -4.53 -1.59 -3.94
N TYR A 108 -4.53 -0.29 -3.62
CA TYR A 108 -4.50 0.26 -2.26
C TYR A 108 -5.80 0.94 -1.85
N THR A 109 -6.90 0.69 -2.57
CA THR A 109 -8.20 1.34 -2.29
C THR A 109 -8.61 1.19 -0.81
N GLY A 110 -8.79 2.33 -0.13
CA GLY A 110 -9.14 2.38 1.29
C GLY A 110 -7.93 2.37 2.23
N VAL A 111 -6.71 2.53 1.69
CA VAL A 111 -5.52 2.81 2.47
C VAL A 111 -5.26 4.32 2.46
N ASP A 112 -5.00 4.87 3.63
CA ASP A 112 -4.81 6.29 3.91
C ASP A 112 -3.51 6.50 4.71
N ILE A 113 -2.69 7.47 4.30
CA ILE A 113 -1.55 7.93 5.11
C ILE A 113 -2.08 8.94 6.13
N SER A 114 -2.50 8.46 7.28
CA SER A 114 -3.20 9.26 8.30
C SER A 114 -2.30 10.26 9.00
N ALA A 115 -1.04 9.90 9.24
CA ALA A 115 -0.07 10.77 9.89
C ALA A 115 1.37 10.42 9.50
N VAL A 116 2.23 11.42 9.50
CA VAL A 116 3.68 11.27 9.27
C VAL A 116 4.41 12.21 10.23
N SER A 117 5.47 11.71 10.86
CA SER A 117 6.28 12.51 11.78
C SER A 117 7.75 12.08 11.73
N PHE A 118 8.59 12.90 11.13
CA PHE A 118 10.05 12.78 11.12
C PHE A 118 10.64 14.07 11.67
N ASN A 119 11.02 14.07 12.97
CA ASN A 119 11.55 15.26 13.65
C ASN A 119 10.66 16.52 13.47
N GLY A 120 9.33 16.33 13.49
CA GLY A 120 8.34 17.40 13.30
C GLY A 120 8.01 17.75 11.84
N GLY A 121 8.61 17.06 10.87
CA GLY A 121 8.31 17.17 9.43
C GLY A 121 7.74 15.89 8.84
N ASN A 122 7.67 15.84 7.53
CA ASN A 122 7.15 14.72 6.74
C ASN A 122 8.22 14.10 5.82
N GLU A 123 9.51 14.30 6.13
CA GLU A 123 10.64 13.92 5.29
C GLU A 123 11.53 12.89 5.99
N LEU A 124 11.75 11.75 5.33
CA LEU A 124 12.75 10.76 5.70
C LEU A 124 13.93 10.86 4.74
N SER A 125 15.11 11.18 5.24
CA SER A 125 16.31 11.33 4.43
C SER A 125 17.39 10.32 4.83
N PHE A 126 18.08 9.79 3.80
CA PHE A 126 19.26 8.94 3.94
C PHE A 126 20.49 9.65 3.42
N ASP A 127 21.58 9.61 4.18
CA ASP A 127 22.87 10.12 3.75
C ASP A 127 23.56 9.18 2.73
N PRO A 128 24.70 9.59 2.10
CA PRO A 128 25.42 8.75 1.14
C PRO A 128 25.97 7.43 1.69
N TRP A 129 25.95 7.22 2.98
CA TRP A 129 26.33 5.95 3.63
C TRP A 129 25.13 5.08 3.99
N GLY A 130 23.90 5.55 3.71
CA GLY A 130 22.66 4.84 4.01
C GLY A 130 22.16 5.03 5.44
N ASN A 131 22.69 6.00 6.17
CA ASN A 131 22.20 6.29 7.51
C ASN A 131 20.93 7.18 7.41
N ALA A 132 19.90 6.82 8.18
CA ALA A 132 18.72 7.68 8.30
C ALA A 132 19.07 8.92 9.15
N LEU A 133 18.90 10.10 8.59
CA LEU A 133 19.21 11.37 9.26
C LEU A 133 18.25 11.71 10.39
N SER A 134 17.04 11.14 10.37
CA SER A 134 16.04 11.25 11.43
C SER A 134 15.27 9.94 11.59
N GLY A 135 14.86 9.63 12.81
CA GLY A 135 13.85 8.63 13.06
C GLY A 135 12.45 9.25 13.00
N GLY A 136 11.43 8.41 12.86
CA GLY A 136 10.05 8.88 12.82
C GLY A 136 9.05 7.80 12.52
N THR A 137 7.82 8.20 12.22
CA THR A 137 6.70 7.29 12.02
C THR A 137 5.88 7.65 10.80
N VAL A 138 5.37 6.63 10.12
CA VAL A 138 4.31 6.73 9.12
C VAL A 138 3.14 5.91 9.61
N THR A 139 1.97 6.52 9.77
CA THR A 139 0.76 5.86 10.24
C THR A 139 -0.21 5.67 9.08
N LEU A 140 -0.69 4.45 8.91
CA LEU A 140 -1.69 4.08 7.89
C LEU A 140 -3.03 3.77 8.57
N ASN A 141 -4.11 4.26 7.99
CA ASN A 141 -5.49 4.08 8.46
C ASN A 141 -5.71 4.40 9.96
N GLY A 142 -4.81 5.20 10.58
CA GLY A 142 -4.86 5.55 11.99
C GLY A 142 -4.54 4.42 12.97
N THR A 143 -4.15 3.24 12.51
CA THR A 143 -3.90 2.05 13.34
C THR A 143 -2.50 1.47 13.15
N GLU A 144 -2.08 1.27 11.91
CA GLU A 144 -0.78 0.66 11.61
C GLU A 144 0.32 1.72 11.59
N VAL A 145 1.33 1.53 12.41
CA VAL A 145 2.45 2.47 12.54
C VAL A 145 3.73 1.81 12.08
N ILE A 146 4.35 2.38 11.05
CA ILE A 146 5.70 2.04 10.62
C ILE A 146 6.64 2.99 11.33
N THR A 147 7.45 2.48 12.25
CA THR A 147 8.46 3.24 12.99
C THR A 147 9.82 3.05 12.35
N ILE A 148 10.50 4.13 12.00
CA ILE A 148 11.84 4.13 11.41
C ILE A 148 12.83 4.68 12.44
N HIS A 149 13.89 3.93 12.71
CA HIS A 149 14.93 4.31 13.65
C HIS A 149 16.01 5.15 12.99
N SER A 150 16.41 6.24 13.68
CA SER A 150 17.51 7.09 13.24
C SER A 150 18.83 6.30 13.14
N LEU A 151 19.76 6.77 12.33
CA LEU A 151 21.07 6.20 12.01
C LEU A 151 20.98 4.91 11.20
N THR A 152 20.27 3.90 11.67
CA THR A 152 20.22 2.59 11.00
C THR A 152 19.22 2.53 9.85
N GLY A 153 18.15 3.35 9.91
CA GLY A 153 17.01 3.24 9.01
C GLY A 153 16.25 1.92 9.17
N TYR A 154 16.50 1.18 10.27
CA TYR A 154 15.72 -0.01 10.61
C TYR A 154 14.28 0.41 10.87
N TRP A 155 13.34 -0.40 10.43
CA TRP A 155 11.92 -0.15 10.62
C TRP A 155 11.23 -1.32 11.33
N GLU A 156 10.19 -1.01 12.05
CA GLU A 156 9.30 -1.97 12.71
C GLU A 156 7.84 -1.53 12.52
N ILE A 157 6.93 -2.49 12.59
CA ILE A 157 5.49 -2.26 12.45
C ILE A 157 4.84 -2.55 13.79
N SER A 158 3.97 -1.65 14.24
CA SER A 158 3.12 -1.82 15.43
C SER A 158 1.66 -1.45 15.10
N GLU A 159 0.73 -2.13 15.76
CA GLU A 159 -0.70 -1.86 15.74
C GLU A 159 -1.09 -0.94 16.91
#